data_2a9750d2df26342d4451480cb634432d
#
_entry.id   2a9750d2df26342d4451480cb634432d
#
_cell.length_a   1.000
_cell.length_b   1.000
_cell.length_c   1.000
_cell.angle_alpha   90.00
_cell.angle_beta   90.00
_cell.angle_gamma   90.00
#
_symmetry.space_group_name_H-M   'P 1'
#
loop_
_entity.id
_entity.type
_entity.pdbx_description
1 polymer ?
#
loop_
_entity_poly.entity_id
_entity_poly.type
_entity_poly.pdbx_seq_one_letter_code
_entity_poly.pdbx_strand_id
1 'polypeptide(L)'
;MIALHNISKKFGSFTLADIDLQIEAGEYFVLLGNSGSGKTLLLGCIAGFIQPDMGIITINSEDVTRKPVQKRNAGMVFHDSAVFPHMSVARNIAYPLEIRRYKKKEIALRVAQLAELTGISHLLQRYPAKLSAGEMQRVALARVLTLKPDVLLLDEPLASLDVQLRSGMRQLLRNLNKQGQTIIHVTHDYEEAALLATRVGIIEQGRIIQTGSPGEVFRNPRSAFAARFAGFRNFYEGQIAELNGKKVFSNATLKVVVADGCSLGNCFIVIRSEDIIISREAFASSACNVLNAKIQFIESHHDYTEVTADAGLPFYVKLTAHSVKSMNL
;
A
#
# COMPACT_ATOMS: atom_id res chain seq x y z
N MET A 1 -17.48 5.98 8.61
CA MET A 1 -16.94 4.70 9.13
C MET A 1 -17.39 3.57 8.22
N ILE A 2 -16.47 2.67 7.89
CA ILE A 2 -16.74 1.46 7.10
C ILE A 2 -16.36 0.26 7.96
N ALA A 3 -17.23 -0.75 8.02
CA ALA A 3 -16.87 -1.99 8.70
C ALA A 3 -17.19 -3.20 7.82
N LEU A 4 -16.24 -4.11 7.79
CA LEU A 4 -16.32 -5.43 7.17
C LEU A 4 -16.30 -6.45 8.29
N HIS A 5 -17.30 -7.30 8.37
CA HIS A 5 -17.41 -8.34 9.38
C HIS A 5 -17.47 -9.70 8.70
N ASN A 6 -16.43 -10.49 8.91
CA ASN A 6 -16.29 -11.86 8.40
C ASN A 6 -16.59 -12.00 6.90
N ILE A 7 -16.04 -11.07 6.09
CA ILE A 7 -16.25 -11.08 4.66
C ILE A 7 -15.49 -12.23 4.03
N SER A 8 -16.22 -13.09 3.35
CA SER A 8 -15.65 -14.19 2.58
C SER A 8 -16.26 -14.23 1.18
N LYS A 9 -15.41 -14.51 0.17
CA LYS A 9 -15.80 -14.61 -1.23
C LYS A 9 -14.95 -15.59 -1.98
N LYS A 10 -15.57 -16.61 -2.56
CA LYS A 10 -14.91 -17.54 -3.49
C LYS A 10 -15.01 -17.01 -4.91
N PHE A 11 -13.88 -16.95 -5.60
CA PHE A 11 -13.79 -16.50 -6.98
C PHE A 11 -12.86 -17.45 -7.76
N GLY A 12 -13.44 -18.40 -8.47
CA GLY A 12 -12.68 -19.48 -9.12
C GLY A 12 -11.90 -20.33 -8.11
N SER A 13 -10.58 -20.39 -8.25
CA SER A 13 -9.66 -21.05 -7.33
C SER A 13 -9.23 -20.15 -6.15
N PHE A 14 -9.52 -18.85 -6.20
CA PHE A 14 -9.13 -17.88 -5.18
C PHE A 14 -10.26 -17.68 -4.15
N THR A 15 -9.89 -17.41 -2.90
CA THR A 15 -10.86 -17.10 -1.84
C THR A 15 -10.39 -15.93 -1.00
N LEU A 16 -11.21 -14.88 -0.88
CA LEU A 16 -11.13 -13.98 0.27
C LEU A 16 -11.73 -14.71 1.46
N ALA A 17 -11.03 -14.74 2.59
CA ALA A 17 -11.45 -15.49 3.75
C ALA A 17 -11.36 -14.68 5.04
N ASP A 18 -12.48 -14.63 5.76
CA ASP A 18 -12.58 -14.11 7.12
C ASP A 18 -12.00 -12.69 7.25
N ILE A 19 -12.39 -11.78 6.35
CA ILE A 19 -11.93 -10.39 6.38
C ILE A 19 -12.74 -9.60 7.41
N ASP A 20 -12.06 -9.22 8.48
CA ASP A 20 -12.54 -8.26 9.47
C ASP A 20 -11.71 -6.98 9.37
N LEU A 21 -12.37 -5.86 9.09
CA LEU A 21 -11.70 -4.58 8.91
C LEU A 21 -12.65 -3.43 9.26
N GLN A 22 -12.21 -2.53 10.12
CA GLN A 22 -12.90 -1.29 10.41
C GLN A 22 -12.05 -0.12 9.95
N ILE A 23 -12.66 0.86 9.25
CA ILE A 23 -12.00 2.06 8.74
C ILE A 23 -12.82 3.26 9.22
N GLU A 24 -12.14 4.19 9.90
CA GLU A 24 -12.78 5.34 10.49
C GLU A 24 -13.12 6.43 9.45
N ALA A 25 -14.07 7.30 9.78
CA ALA A 25 -14.39 8.45 8.94
C ALA A 25 -13.16 9.38 8.84
N GLY A 26 -12.84 9.82 7.61
CA GLY A 26 -11.67 10.67 7.34
C GLY A 26 -10.34 9.93 7.37
N GLU A 27 -10.33 8.61 7.55
CA GLU A 27 -9.11 7.80 7.50
C GLU A 27 -8.60 7.64 6.07
N TYR A 28 -7.27 7.69 5.90
CA TYR A 28 -6.59 7.24 4.67
C TYR A 28 -6.04 5.84 4.92
N PHE A 29 -6.81 4.83 4.55
CA PHE A 29 -6.41 3.43 4.69
C PHE A 29 -5.78 2.91 3.41
N VAL A 30 -4.57 2.35 3.51
CA VAL A 30 -3.90 1.69 2.38
C VAL A 30 -3.86 0.20 2.60
N LEU A 31 -4.36 -0.57 1.64
CA LEU A 31 -4.28 -2.02 1.62
C LEU A 31 -3.16 -2.47 0.67
N LEU A 32 -2.09 -3.01 1.24
CA LEU A 32 -0.92 -3.50 0.54
C LEU A 32 -0.99 -5.01 0.31
N GLY A 33 -0.48 -5.45 -0.83
CA GLY A 33 -0.34 -6.89 -1.14
C GLY A 33 0.16 -7.10 -2.56
N ASN A 34 0.66 -8.30 -2.86
CA ASN A 34 1.08 -8.66 -4.21
C ASN A 34 -0.11 -8.70 -5.19
N SER A 35 0.21 -8.71 -6.48
CA SER A 35 -0.79 -9.00 -7.51
C SER A 35 -1.46 -10.36 -7.23
N GLY A 36 -2.79 -10.42 -7.36
CA GLY A 36 -3.56 -11.63 -7.04
C GLY A 36 -3.85 -11.88 -5.57
N SER A 37 -3.43 -11.02 -4.63
CA SER A 37 -3.73 -11.20 -3.20
C SER A 37 -5.19 -10.92 -2.79
N GLY A 38 -6.02 -10.40 -3.71
CA GLY A 38 -7.45 -10.14 -3.50
C GLY A 38 -7.83 -8.68 -3.23
N LYS A 39 -6.91 -7.71 -3.38
CA LYS A 39 -7.17 -6.27 -3.14
C LYS A 39 -8.34 -5.72 -3.94
N THR A 40 -8.28 -5.84 -5.28
CA THR A 40 -9.34 -5.38 -6.19
C THR A 40 -10.67 -6.12 -5.94
N LEU A 41 -10.61 -7.41 -5.59
CA LEU A 41 -11.78 -8.19 -5.24
C LEU A 41 -12.46 -7.64 -3.98
N LEU A 42 -11.68 -7.31 -2.94
CA LEU A 42 -12.19 -6.69 -1.72
C LEU A 42 -12.79 -5.30 -1.99
N LEU A 43 -12.11 -4.46 -2.79
CA LEU A 43 -12.68 -3.18 -3.22
C LEU A 43 -14.00 -3.38 -3.97
N GLY A 44 -14.06 -4.37 -4.87
CA GLY A 44 -15.28 -4.72 -5.61
C GLY A 44 -16.43 -5.15 -4.69
N CYS A 45 -16.13 -5.84 -3.59
CA CYS A 45 -17.13 -6.17 -2.56
C CYS A 45 -17.63 -4.91 -1.84
N ILE A 46 -16.75 -3.98 -1.46
CA ILE A 46 -17.13 -2.72 -0.80
C ILE A 46 -17.95 -1.84 -1.76
N ALA A 47 -17.50 -1.70 -3.00
CA ALA A 47 -18.19 -0.90 -4.02
C ALA A 47 -19.56 -1.49 -4.42
N GLY A 48 -19.75 -2.80 -4.26
CA GLY A 48 -20.96 -3.51 -4.63
C GLY A 48 -21.00 -4.09 -6.04
N PHE A 49 -19.89 -4.12 -6.74
CA PHE A 49 -19.75 -4.84 -8.01
C PHE A 49 -19.73 -6.36 -7.80
N ILE A 50 -19.27 -6.79 -6.63
CA ILE A 50 -19.17 -8.18 -6.23
C ILE A 50 -19.92 -8.36 -4.93
N GLN A 51 -20.79 -9.35 -4.85
CA GLN A 51 -21.44 -9.71 -3.60
C GLN A 51 -20.57 -10.71 -2.84
N PRO A 52 -20.28 -10.47 -1.54
CA PRO A 52 -19.63 -11.48 -0.70
C PRO A 52 -20.56 -12.70 -0.55
N ASP A 53 -19.96 -13.86 -0.35
CA ASP A 53 -20.71 -15.10 -0.08
C ASP A 53 -21.13 -15.16 1.40
N MET A 54 -20.31 -14.57 2.29
CA MET A 54 -20.55 -14.46 3.73
C MET A 54 -20.13 -13.10 4.26
N GLY A 55 -20.67 -12.74 5.40
CA GLY A 55 -20.33 -11.53 6.14
C GLY A 55 -21.20 -10.32 5.81
N ILE A 56 -20.90 -9.21 6.49
CA ILE A 56 -21.67 -7.95 6.43
C ILE A 56 -20.73 -6.79 6.14
N ILE A 57 -21.12 -5.92 5.22
CA ILE A 57 -20.44 -4.65 4.91
C ILE A 57 -21.35 -3.50 5.36
N THR A 58 -20.83 -2.63 6.22
CA THR A 58 -21.53 -1.41 6.62
C THR A 58 -20.76 -0.16 6.19
N ILE A 59 -21.50 0.86 5.74
CA ILE A 59 -20.99 2.21 5.48
C ILE A 59 -21.87 3.17 6.30
N ASN A 60 -21.25 3.98 7.17
CA ASN A 60 -21.93 4.88 8.09
C ASN A 60 -23.04 4.18 8.91
N SER A 61 -22.74 2.99 9.44
CA SER A 61 -23.62 2.12 10.22
C SER A 61 -24.81 1.56 9.44
N GLU A 62 -24.91 1.78 8.14
CA GLU A 62 -25.92 1.20 7.27
C GLU A 62 -25.39 -0.07 6.60
N ASP A 63 -26.13 -1.18 6.71
CA ASP A 63 -25.80 -2.41 5.98
C ASP A 63 -26.01 -2.20 4.46
N VAL A 64 -24.89 -2.28 3.74
CA VAL A 64 -24.87 -2.12 2.28
C VAL A 64 -24.55 -3.42 1.55
N THR A 65 -24.44 -4.54 2.26
CA THR A 65 -23.97 -5.84 1.72
C THR A 65 -24.71 -6.23 0.43
N ARG A 66 -26.03 -6.09 0.43
CA ARG A 66 -26.87 -6.44 -0.73
C ARG A 66 -27.37 -5.23 -1.52
N LYS A 67 -26.95 -4.01 -1.16
CA LYS A 67 -27.34 -2.80 -1.90
C LYS A 67 -26.63 -2.74 -3.25
N PRO A 68 -27.31 -2.32 -4.31
CA PRO A 68 -26.69 -2.06 -5.59
C PRO A 68 -25.70 -0.89 -5.49
N VAL A 69 -24.69 -0.88 -6.35
CA VAL A 69 -23.59 0.11 -6.39
C VAL A 69 -24.09 1.56 -6.23
N GLN A 70 -25.19 1.91 -6.92
CA GLN A 70 -25.73 3.27 -6.94
C GLN A 70 -26.28 3.75 -5.59
N LYS A 71 -26.53 2.84 -4.66
CA LYS A 71 -27.10 3.12 -3.32
C LYS A 71 -26.07 3.02 -2.18
N ARG A 72 -24.80 2.70 -2.48
CA ARG A 72 -23.77 2.53 -1.44
C ARG A 72 -23.04 3.81 -1.06
N ASN A 73 -23.24 4.88 -1.82
CA ASN A 73 -22.47 6.14 -1.70
C ASN A 73 -20.95 5.96 -1.65
N ALA A 74 -20.46 4.90 -2.28
CA ALA A 74 -19.05 4.62 -2.47
C ALA A 74 -18.63 5.00 -3.90
N GLY A 75 -17.54 5.74 -4.04
CA GLY A 75 -17.01 6.13 -5.33
C GLY A 75 -15.73 5.34 -5.64
N MET A 76 -15.67 4.68 -6.80
CA MET A 76 -14.50 3.89 -7.18
C MET A 76 -13.79 4.47 -8.39
N VAL A 77 -12.48 4.63 -8.28
CA VAL A 77 -11.56 4.93 -9.38
C VAL A 77 -10.80 3.65 -9.71
N PHE A 78 -10.96 3.18 -10.94
CA PHE A 78 -10.31 1.97 -11.43
C PHE A 78 -8.90 2.27 -11.94
N HIS A 79 -8.08 1.25 -12.01
CA HIS A 79 -6.71 1.32 -12.53
C HIS A 79 -6.63 1.87 -13.97
N ASP A 80 -7.57 1.50 -14.82
CA ASP A 80 -7.66 1.95 -16.22
C ASP A 80 -8.38 3.29 -16.39
N SER A 81 -8.64 4.02 -15.28
CA SER A 81 -9.36 5.29 -15.21
C SER A 81 -10.81 5.26 -15.73
N ALA A 82 -11.19 4.29 -16.56
CA ALA A 82 -12.55 4.04 -17.10
C ALA A 82 -13.30 5.30 -17.55
N VAL A 83 -12.61 6.31 -18.16
CA VAL A 83 -13.25 7.53 -18.69
C VAL A 83 -14.03 7.25 -19.97
N PHE A 84 -15.09 8.01 -20.24
CA PHE A 84 -15.90 7.85 -21.45
C PHE A 84 -15.20 8.51 -22.65
N PRO A 85 -14.70 7.73 -23.64
CA PRO A 85 -13.87 8.28 -24.71
C PRO A 85 -14.61 9.20 -25.69
N HIS A 86 -15.94 9.04 -25.79
CA HIS A 86 -16.82 9.82 -26.67
C HIS A 86 -17.35 11.11 -26.02
N MET A 87 -16.96 11.40 -24.79
CA MET A 87 -17.36 12.61 -24.05
C MET A 87 -16.16 13.50 -23.80
N SER A 88 -16.36 14.83 -23.84
CA SER A 88 -15.35 15.78 -23.37
C SER A 88 -15.08 15.62 -21.87
N VAL A 89 -13.96 16.16 -21.38
CA VAL A 89 -13.64 16.19 -19.94
C VAL A 89 -14.79 16.78 -19.12
N ALA A 90 -15.30 17.93 -19.53
CA ALA A 90 -16.44 18.57 -18.83
C ALA A 90 -17.64 17.63 -18.74
N ARG A 91 -17.97 16.93 -19.83
CA ARG A 91 -19.10 16.02 -19.86
C ARG A 91 -18.85 14.74 -19.07
N ASN A 92 -17.62 14.21 -19.06
CA ASN A 92 -17.24 13.11 -18.17
C ASN A 92 -17.51 13.45 -16.69
N ILE A 93 -17.13 14.66 -16.25
CA ILE A 93 -17.37 15.11 -14.88
C ILE A 93 -18.85 15.37 -14.61
N ALA A 94 -19.56 15.94 -15.58
CA ALA A 94 -20.99 16.28 -15.46
C ALA A 94 -21.92 15.05 -15.42
N TYR A 95 -21.50 13.95 -16.08
CA TYR A 95 -22.33 12.79 -16.37
C TYR A 95 -23.10 12.22 -15.15
N PRO A 96 -22.48 12.03 -13.95
CA PRO A 96 -23.20 11.51 -12.80
C PRO A 96 -24.37 12.41 -12.34
N LEU A 97 -24.23 13.73 -12.49
CA LEU A 97 -25.31 14.69 -12.15
C LEU A 97 -26.37 14.80 -13.25
N GLU A 98 -25.97 14.66 -14.54
CA GLU A 98 -26.91 14.62 -15.66
C GLU A 98 -27.89 13.44 -15.50
N ILE A 99 -27.40 12.24 -15.19
CA ILE A 99 -28.23 11.05 -14.94
C ILE A 99 -29.18 11.26 -13.76
N ARG A 100 -28.72 11.95 -12.71
CA ARG A 100 -29.55 12.29 -11.53
C ARG A 100 -30.44 13.50 -11.75
N ARG A 101 -30.47 14.08 -12.96
CA ARG A 101 -31.32 15.20 -13.38
C ARG A 101 -31.14 16.48 -12.55
N TYR A 102 -29.91 16.77 -12.13
CA TYR A 102 -29.57 18.07 -11.51
C TYR A 102 -29.77 19.22 -12.49
N LYS A 103 -29.97 20.43 -11.98
CA LYS A 103 -30.13 21.63 -12.81
C LYS A 103 -28.82 21.98 -13.52
N LYS A 104 -28.88 22.45 -14.76
CA LYS A 104 -27.71 22.79 -15.57
C LYS A 104 -26.73 23.74 -14.86
N LYS A 105 -27.25 24.73 -14.11
CA LYS A 105 -26.45 25.70 -13.36
C LYS A 105 -25.65 25.02 -12.23
N GLU A 106 -26.25 24.07 -11.51
CA GLU A 106 -25.60 23.31 -10.44
C GLU A 106 -24.52 22.38 -11.00
N ILE A 107 -24.79 21.74 -12.14
CA ILE A 107 -23.82 20.91 -12.87
C ILE A 107 -22.62 21.75 -13.28
N ALA A 108 -22.83 22.89 -13.93
CA ALA A 108 -21.76 23.77 -14.40
C ALA A 108 -20.86 24.24 -13.23
N LEU A 109 -21.47 24.66 -12.12
CA LEU A 109 -20.74 25.06 -10.92
C LEU A 109 -19.90 23.91 -10.35
N ARG A 110 -20.49 22.72 -10.22
CA ARG A 110 -19.80 21.55 -9.67
C ARG A 110 -18.67 21.08 -10.57
N VAL A 111 -18.85 21.10 -11.90
CA VAL A 111 -17.79 20.76 -12.86
C VAL A 111 -16.63 21.73 -12.73
N ALA A 112 -16.89 23.06 -12.65
CA ALA A 112 -15.83 24.05 -12.49
C ALA A 112 -15.04 23.83 -11.18
N GLN A 113 -15.73 23.64 -10.05
CA GLN A 113 -15.10 23.36 -8.75
C GLN A 113 -14.21 22.12 -8.78
N LEU A 114 -14.67 21.02 -9.38
CA LEU A 114 -13.90 19.79 -9.43
C LEU A 114 -12.75 19.86 -10.42
N ALA A 115 -12.93 20.56 -11.54
CA ALA A 115 -11.85 20.80 -12.50
C ALA A 115 -10.72 21.63 -11.89
N GLU A 116 -11.05 22.62 -11.07
CA GLU A 116 -10.08 23.42 -10.31
C GLU A 116 -9.37 22.54 -9.25
N LEU A 117 -10.14 21.83 -8.42
CA LEU A 117 -9.63 20.94 -7.37
C LEU A 117 -8.65 19.90 -7.92
N THR A 118 -8.95 19.32 -9.08
CA THR A 118 -8.12 18.29 -9.71
C THR A 118 -7.07 18.86 -10.69
N GLY A 119 -7.03 20.18 -10.88
CA GLY A 119 -6.05 20.87 -11.72
C GLY A 119 -6.23 20.64 -13.22
N ILE A 120 -7.46 20.40 -13.70
CA ILE A 120 -7.77 20.08 -15.10
C ILE A 120 -8.69 21.10 -15.78
N SER A 121 -8.84 22.32 -15.23
CA SER A 121 -9.72 23.36 -15.76
C SER A 121 -9.40 23.70 -17.22
N HIS A 122 -8.12 23.66 -17.62
CA HIS A 122 -7.64 23.92 -18.97
C HIS A 122 -7.96 22.80 -19.97
N LEU A 123 -8.46 21.64 -19.49
CA LEU A 123 -8.74 20.47 -20.30
C LEU A 123 -10.24 20.23 -20.57
N LEU A 124 -11.14 21.05 -20.00
CA LEU A 124 -12.58 20.80 -19.99
C LEU A 124 -13.19 20.51 -21.36
N GLN A 125 -12.65 21.15 -22.43
CA GLN A 125 -13.14 20.97 -23.81
C GLN A 125 -12.42 19.83 -24.57
N ARG A 126 -11.38 19.22 -23.97
CA ARG A 126 -10.65 18.12 -24.61
C ARG A 126 -11.40 16.80 -24.46
N TYR A 127 -11.06 15.87 -25.35
CA TYR A 127 -11.52 14.48 -25.31
C TYR A 127 -10.41 13.57 -24.76
N PRO A 128 -10.75 12.45 -24.10
CA PRO A 128 -9.80 11.52 -23.48
C PRO A 128 -8.63 11.08 -24.38
N ALA A 129 -8.87 10.87 -25.67
CA ALA A 129 -7.82 10.49 -26.64
C ALA A 129 -6.66 11.49 -26.76
N LYS A 130 -6.81 12.71 -26.23
CA LYS A 130 -5.79 13.79 -26.25
C LYS A 130 -5.23 14.08 -24.85
N LEU A 131 -5.43 13.18 -23.89
CA LEU A 131 -5.00 13.32 -22.50
C LEU A 131 -3.85 12.37 -22.20
N SER A 132 -2.93 12.80 -21.34
CA SER A 132 -1.95 11.92 -20.71
C SER A 132 -2.64 10.98 -19.70
N ALA A 133 -1.94 9.92 -19.28
CA ALA A 133 -2.44 8.98 -18.28
C ALA A 133 -2.81 9.70 -16.96
N GLY A 134 -1.97 10.64 -16.51
CA GLY A 134 -2.23 11.43 -15.29
C GLY A 134 -3.42 12.36 -15.42
N GLU A 135 -3.61 12.99 -16.59
CA GLU A 135 -4.80 13.79 -16.85
C GLU A 135 -6.08 12.94 -16.88
N MET A 136 -6.04 11.76 -17.50
CA MET A 136 -7.16 10.80 -17.47
C MET A 136 -7.52 10.38 -16.05
N GLN A 137 -6.52 10.10 -15.23
CA GLN A 137 -6.72 9.73 -13.82
C GLN A 137 -7.38 10.86 -13.01
N ARG A 138 -6.97 12.12 -13.23
CA ARG A 138 -7.59 13.29 -12.61
C ARG A 138 -9.04 13.49 -13.09
N VAL A 139 -9.34 13.23 -14.35
CA VAL A 139 -10.73 13.27 -14.88
C VAL A 139 -11.59 12.17 -14.23
N ALA A 140 -11.08 10.95 -14.12
CA ALA A 140 -11.77 9.85 -13.45
C ALA A 140 -12.06 10.18 -11.98
N LEU A 141 -11.07 10.72 -11.27
CA LEU A 141 -11.23 11.16 -9.88
C LEU A 141 -12.27 12.29 -9.75
N ALA A 142 -12.20 13.33 -10.60
CA ALA A 142 -13.18 14.42 -10.62
C ALA A 142 -14.60 13.90 -10.86
N ARG A 143 -14.78 12.96 -11.80
CA ARG A 143 -16.07 12.34 -12.08
C ARG A 143 -16.64 11.60 -10.87
N VAL A 144 -15.81 10.84 -10.16
CA VAL A 144 -16.22 10.11 -8.97
C VAL A 144 -16.59 11.08 -7.84
N LEU A 145 -15.81 12.12 -7.61
CA LEU A 145 -16.04 13.14 -6.59
C LEU A 145 -17.27 14.01 -6.85
N THR A 146 -17.85 13.94 -8.06
CA THR A 146 -19.05 14.72 -8.43
C THR A 146 -20.21 14.44 -7.50
N LEU A 147 -20.39 13.20 -7.08
CA LEU A 147 -21.49 12.75 -6.21
C LEU A 147 -21.21 12.86 -4.72
N LYS A 148 -20.03 13.38 -4.32
CA LYS A 148 -19.59 13.49 -2.91
C LYS A 148 -19.73 12.14 -2.18
N PRO A 149 -18.99 11.10 -2.61
CA PRO A 149 -19.09 9.79 -1.97
C PRO A 149 -18.60 9.83 -0.52
N ASP A 150 -19.22 9.03 0.36
CA ASP A 150 -18.78 8.87 1.76
C ASP A 150 -17.40 8.21 1.83
N VAL A 151 -17.11 7.32 0.89
CA VAL A 151 -15.83 6.65 0.75
C VAL A 151 -15.32 6.68 -0.68
N LEU A 152 -14.05 6.99 -0.85
CA LEU A 152 -13.33 6.95 -2.12
C LEU A 152 -12.48 5.68 -2.16
N LEU A 153 -12.77 4.81 -3.11
CA LEU A 153 -12.09 3.55 -3.36
C LEU A 153 -11.13 3.73 -4.54
N LEU A 154 -9.86 3.50 -4.34
CA LEU A 154 -8.81 3.71 -5.34
C LEU A 154 -8.09 2.39 -5.63
N ASP A 155 -8.17 1.94 -6.88
CA ASP A 155 -7.49 0.72 -7.34
C ASP A 155 -6.24 1.07 -8.14
N GLU A 156 -5.07 0.98 -7.49
CA GLU A 156 -3.75 1.30 -8.03
C GLU A 156 -3.68 2.68 -8.76
N PRO A 157 -4.14 3.77 -8.13
CA PRO A 157 -4.35 5.04 -8.81
C PRO A 157 -3.09 5.75 -9.28
N LEU A 158 -1.91 5.29 -8.88
CA LEU A 158 -0.62 5.91 -9.20
C LEU A 158 0.29 5.02 -10.06
N ALA A 159 -0.09 3.78 -10.33
CA ALA A 159 0.77 2.78 -10.96
C ALA A 159 1.21 3.15 -12.38
N SER A 160 0.33 3.78 -13.17
CA SER A 160 0.58 4.16 -14.56
C SER A 160 1.19 5.56 -14.74
N LEU A 161 1.56 6.25 -13.64
CA LEU A 161 2.04 7.62 -13.66
C LEU A 161 3.57 7.69 -13.58
N ASP A 162 4.16 8.62 -14.34
CA ASP A 162 5.56 8.97 -14.15
C ASP A 162 5.80 9.67 -12.79
N VAL A 163 7.08 9.82 -12.41
CA VAL A 163 7.49 10.32 -11.10
C VAL A 163 6.91 11.72 -10.80
N GLN A 164 6.86 12.61 -11.80
CA GLN A 164 6.39 13.99 -11.60
C GLN A 164 4.86 14.02 -11.44
N LEU A 165 4.13 13.31 -12.29
CA LEU A 165 2.67 13.22 -12.23
C LEU A 165 2.20 12.50 -10.96
N ARG A 166 2.96 11.48 -10.51
CA ARG A 166 2.71 10.76 -9.25
C ARG A 166 2.77 11.67 -8.04
N SER A 167 3.77 12.57 -7.96
CA SER A 167 3.88 13.56 -6.88
C SER A 167 2.67 14.47 -6.79
N GLY A 168 2.22 15.02 -7.93
CA GLY A 168 1.04 15.88 -7.99
C GLY A 168 -0.26 15.15 -7.61
N MET A 169 -0.41 13.88 -7.98
CA MET A 169 -1.57 13.07 -7.59
C MET A 169 -1.54 12.73 -6.10
N ARG A 170 -0.38 12.38 -5.53
CA ARG A 170 -0.22 12.16 -4.07
C ARG A 170 -0.66 13.40 -3.29
N GLN A 171 -0.24 14.59 -3.71
CA GLN A 171 -0.64 15.84 -3.06
C GLN A 171 -2.16 16.08 -3.13
N LEU A 172 -2.78 15.81 -4.27
CA LEU A 172 -4.23 15.91 -4.44
C LEU A 172 -4.98 14.96 -3.49
N LEU A 173 -4.58 13.69 -3.42
CA LEU A 173 -5.20 12.69 -2.54
C LEU A 173 -5.04 13.05 -1.06
N ARG A 174 -3.86 13.56 -0.66
CA ARG A 174 -3.66 14.09 0.70
C ARG A 174 -4.59 15.25 1.02
N ASN A 175 -4.76 16.18 0.09
CA ASN A 175 -5.63 17.34 0.29
C ASN A 175 -7.10 16.92 0.44
N LEU A 176 -7.57 15.94 -0.36
CA LEU A 176 -8.90 15.36 -0.23
C LEU A 176 -9.10 14.73 1.15
N ASN A 177 -8.13 13.95 1.60
CA ASN A 177 -8.22 13.31 2.92
C ASN A 177 -8.21 14.34 4.06
N LYS A 178 -7.35 15.38 3.99
CA LYS A 178 -7.35 16.49 4.97
C LYS A 178 -8.69 17.25 5.03
N GLN A 179 -9.45 17.24 3.95
CA GLN A 179 -10.81 17.80 3.89
C GLN A 179 -11.88 16.83 4.45
N GLY A 180 -11.47 15.70 5.02
CA GLY A 180 -12.35 14.72 5.67
C GLY A 180 -12.81 13.58 4.77
N GLN A 181 -12.30 13.48 3.53
CA GLN A 181 -12.64 12.34 2.65
C GLN A 181 -12.03 11.05 3.18
N THR A 182 -12.87 10.05 3.45
CA THR A 182 -12.40 8.68 3.75
C THR A 182 -11.89 8.04 2.47
N ILE A 183 -10.68 7.48 2.50
CA ILE A 183 -10.03 6.88 1.33
C ILE A 183 -9.60 5.45 1.66
N ILE A 184 -9.96 4.51 0.78
CA ILE A 184 -9.40 3.16 0.75
C ILE A 184 -8.60 3.05 -0.54
N HIS A 185 -7.30 2.90 -0.42
CA HIS A 185 -6.36 2.85 -1.53
C HIS A 185 -5.68 1.48 -1.55
N VAL A 186 -5.84 0.72 -2.62
CA VAL A 186 -5.10 -0.53 -2.80
C VAL A 186 -3.92 -0.30 -3.73
N THR A 187 -2.77 -0.81 -3.34
CA THR A 187 -1.52 -0.71 -4.10
C THR A 187 -0.58 -1.87 -3.75
N HIS A 188 0.43 -2.05 -4.58
CA HIS A 188 1.58 -2.89 -4.27
C HIS A 188 2.84 -2.06 -3.97
N ASP A 189 2.73 -0.73 -3.95
CA ASP A 189 3.84 0.19 -3.71
C ASP A 189 3.93 0.57 -2.23
N TYR A 190 5.02 0.14 -1.59
CA TYR A 190 5.35 0.46 -0.20
C TYR A 190 5.50 1.97 0.04
N GLU A 191 6.11 2.71 -0.90
CA GLU A 191 6.32 4.15 -0.73
C GLU A 191 5.00 4.92 -0.69
N GLU A 192 4.04 4.50 -1.51
CA GLU A 192 2.69 5.09 -1.49
C GLU A 192 2.04 4.94 -0.12
N ALA A 193 2.10 3.73 0.44
CA ALA A 193 1.56 3.48 1.76
C ALA A 193 2.30 4.26 2.86
N ALA A 194 3.62 4.28 2.84
CA ALA A 194 4.42 5.02 3.82
C ALA A 194 4.16 6.53 3.78
N LEU A 195 3.89 7.09 2.59
CA LEU A 195 3.69 8.52 2.38
C LEU A 195 2.25 8.99 2.57
N LEU A 196 1.25 8.16 2.30
CA LEU A 196 -0.15 8.58 2.22
C LEU A 196 -1.01 8.05 3.37
N ALA A 197 -0.70 6.85 3.87
CA ALA A 197 -1.58 6.17 4.81
C ALA A 197 -1.55 6.77 6.22
N THR A 198 -2.70 6.88 6.84
CA THR A 198 -2.82 7.01 8.30
C THR A 198 -2.75 5.64 8.94
N ARG A 199 -3.29 4.61 8.26
CA ARG A 199 -3.20 3.20 8.64
C ARG A 199 -3.06 2.31 7.41
N VAL A 200 -2.30 1.22 7.58
CA VAL A 200 -2.00 0.23 6.55
C VAL A 200 -2.56 -1.12 6.94
N GLY A 201 -3.08 -1.84 5.97
CA GLY A 201 -3.37 -3.27 6.06
C GLY A 201 -2.51 -4.04 5.06
N ILE A 202 -2.05 -5.22 5.45
CA ILE A 202 -1.36 -6.14 4.55
C ILE A 202 -2.27 -7.33 4.27
N ILE A 203 -2.55 -7.58 2.98
CA ILE A 203 -3.33 -8.72 2.54
C ILE A 203 -2.45 -9.73 1.82
N GLU A 204 -2.51 -10.98 2.24
CA GLU A 204 -1.82 -12.10 1.64
C GLU A 204 -2.79 -13.27 1.48
N GLN A 205 -2.81 -13.88 0.29
CA GLN A 205 -3.64 -15.06 0.00
C GLN A 205 -5.10 -14.92 0.45
N GLY A 206 -5.69 -13.73 0.25
CA GLY A 206 -7.08 -13.46 0.58
C GLY A 206 -7.37 -13.18 2.06
N ARG A 207 -6.37 -13.03 2.91
CA ARG A 207 -6.51 -12.71 4.34
C ARG A 207 -5.76 -11.44 4.71
N ILE A 208 -6.33 -10.63 5.59
CA ILE A 208 -5.59 -9.51 6.21
C ILE A 208 -4.71 -10.10 7.32
N ILE A 209 -3.39 -10.01 7.13
CA ILE A 209 -2.41 -10.59 8.05
C ILE A 209 -1.90 -9.61 9.09
N GLN A 210 -1.97 -8.32 8.80
CA GLN A 210 -1.55 -7.26 9.71
C GLN A 210 -2.24 -5.95 9.38
N THR A 211 -2.61 -5.18 10.40
CA THR A 211 -3.03 -3.76 10.27
C THR A 211 -2.35 -2.94 11.36
N GLY A 212 -2.09 -1.66 11.08
CA GLY A 212 -1.48 -0.72 12.04
C GLY A 212 -1.07 0.57 11.36
N SER A 213 -0.45 1.49 12.10
CA SER A 213 0.21 2.65 11.51
C SER A 213 1.35 2.22 10.57
N PRO A 214 1.71 3.02 9.54
CA PRO A 214 2.85 2.69 8.69
C PRO A 214 4.13 2.37 9.48
N GLY A 215 4.41 3.15 10.53
CA GLY A 215 5.56 2.94 11.39
C GLY A 215 5.55 1.59 12.11
N GLU A 216 4.39 1.15 12.60
CA GLU A 216 4.24 -0.14 13.27
C GLU A 216 4.37 -1.31 12.29
N VAL A 217 3.64 -1.25 11.16
CA VAL A 217 3.60 -2.34 10.20
C VAL A 217 4.95 -2.55 9.54
N PHE A 218 5.64 -1.45 9.21
CA PHE A 218 6.90 -1.52 8.48
C PHE A 218 8.14 -1.67 9.36
N ARG A 219 8.07 -1.31 10.65
CA ARG A 219 9.17 -1.55 11.58
C ARG A 219 9.08 -2.90 12.29
N ASN A 220 7.86 -3.39 12.49
CA ASN A 220 7.57 -4.63 13.19
C ASN A 220 6.69 -5.54 12.34
N PRO A 221 7.17 -6.03 11.18
CA PRO A 221 6.40 -6.94 10.33
C PRO A 221 6.10 -8.23 11.07
N ARG A 222 4.85 -8.72 10.96
CA ARG A 222 4.39 -9.94 11.65
C ARG A 222 4.47 -11.20 10.80
N SER A 223 4.94 -11.09 9.55
CA SER A 223 5.11 -12.23 8.65
C SER A 223 6.31 -12.02 7.72
N ALA A 224 6.83 -13.11 7.17
CA ALA A 224 7.85 -13.08 6.12
C ALA A 224 7.43 -12.22 4.92
N PHE A 225 6.15 -12.30 4.58
CA PHE A 225 5.58 -11.51 3.50
C PHE A 225 5.62 -10.01 3.82
N ALA A 226 5.15 -9.61 5.02
CA ALA A 226 5.18 -8.22 5.46
C ALA A 226 6.62 -7.67 5.50
N ALA A 227 7.58 -8.46 5.98
CA ALA A 227 8.99 -8.09 6.03
C ALA A 227 9.57 -7.85 4.63
N ARG A 228 9.34 -8.78 3.69
CA ARG A 228 9.78 -8.61 2.29
C ARG A 228 9.11 -7.42 1.63
N PHE A 229 7.84 -7.19 1.90
CA PHE A 229 7.09 -6.06 1.39
C PHE A 229 7.62 -4.71 1.91
N ALA A 230 8.06 -4.67 3.17
CA ALA A 230 8.74 -3.52 3.77
C ALA A 230 10.21 -3.36 3.32
N GLY A 231 10.67 -4.18 2.36
CA GLY A 231 12.00 -4.11 1.78
C GLY A 231 13.11 -4.77 2.60
N PHE A 232 12.74 -5.55 3.63
CA PHE A 232 13.73 -6.32 4.37
C PHE A 232 14.20 -7.54 3.56
N ARG A 233 15.49 -7.61 3.29
CA ARG A 233 16.12 -8.73 2.59
C ARG A 233 16.71 -9.75 3.56
N ASN A 234 17.15 -9.32 4.74
CA ASN A 234 17.69 -10.18 5.78
C ASN A 234 16.56 -10.66 6.70
N PHE A 235 15.94 -11.74 6.30
CA PHE A 235 14.83 -12.38 6.99
C PHE A 235 15.16 -13.86 7.19
N TYR A 236 15.17 -14.32 8.45
CA TYR A 236 15.53 -15.70 8.79
C TYR A 236 14.53 -16.30 9.75
N GLU A 237 14.06 -17.50 9.44
CA GLU A 237 13.22 -18.29 10.31
C GLU A 237 14.06 -19.16 11.22
N GLY A 238 13.60 -19.35 12.46
CA GLY A 238 14.29 -20.14 13.46
C GLY A 238 13.59 -20.15 14.81
N GLN A 239 14.34 -20.33 15.87
CA GLN A 239 13.84 -20.39 17.25
C GLN A 239 14.66 -19.48 18.16
N ILE A 240 13.98 -18.84 19.11
CA ILE A 240 14.64 -18.15 20.22
C ILE A 240 14.56 -19.03 21.46
N ALA A 241 15.74 -19.28 22.05
CA ALA A 241 15.89 -19.96 23.32
C ALA A 241 16.77 -19.13 24.27
N GLU A 242 16.64 -19.35 25.57
CA GLU A 242 17.53 -18.76 26.56
C GLU A 242 18.78 -19.63 26.70
N LEU A 243 19.94 -19.02 26.55
CA LEU A 243 21.25 -19.67 26.69
C LEU A 243 22.19 -18.78 27.52
N ASN A 244 22.66 -19.27 28.66
CA ASN A 244 23.56 -18.54 29.57
C ASN A 244 23.02 -17.13 29.94
N GLY A 245 21.73 -17.00 30.21
CA GLY A 245 21.08 -15.74 30.59
C GLY A 245 20.89 -14.74 29.44
N LYS A 246 21.13 -15.16 28.21
CA LYS A 246 20.88 -14.35 26.99
C LYS A 246 19.87 -15.04 26.08
N LYS A 247 19.03 -14.26 25.42
CA LYS A 247 18.16 -14.77 24.37
C LYS A 247 18.94 -14.93 23.07
N VAL A 248 18.90 -16.12 22.52
CA VAL A 248 19.65 -16.48 21.32
C VAL A 248 18.69 -17.03 20.29
N PHE A 249 18.67 -16.38 19.12
CA PHE A 249 18.03 -16.93 17.94
C PHE A 249 18.98 -17.94 17.30
N SER A 250 18.42 -19.09 16.89
CA SER A 250 19.17 -20.11 16.17
C SER A 250 18.29 -20.77 15.09
N ASN A 251 18.93 -21.10 13.97
CA ASN A 251 18.45 -22.04 12.97
C ASN A 251 19.60 -23.00 12.56
N ALA A 252 19.45 -23.72 11.45
CA ALA A 252 20.44 -24.69 11.01
C ALA A 252 21.88 -24.11 10.81
N THR A 253 21.98 -22.81 10.48
CA THR A 253 23.24 -22.17 10.05
C THR A 253 23.60 -20.91 10.82
N LEU A 254 22.61 -20.20 11.38
CA LEU A 254 22.79 -18.91 12.04
C LEU A 254 22.51 -19.03 13.54
N LYS A 255 23.40 -18.44 14.35
CA LYS A 255 23.21 -18.29 15.78
C LYS A 255 23.58 -16.85 16.19
N VAL A 256 22.61 -16.10 16.69
CA VAL A 256 22.79 -14.67 17.05
C VAL A 256 22.07 -14.33 18.36
N VAL A 257 22.69 -13.49 19.17
CA VAL A 257 22.08 -12.93 20.36
C VAL A 257 21.04 -11.90 19.93
N VAL A 258 19.85 -11.97 20.51
CA VAL A 258 18.74 -11.04 20.25
C VAL A 258 18.41 -10.24 21.51
N ALA A 259 17.60 -9.18 21.34
CA ALA A 259 17.19 -8.32 22.45
C ALA A 259 16.36 -9.09 23.50
N ASP A 260 16.46 -8.68 24.76
CA ASP A 260 15.78 -9.34 25.88
C ASP A 260 14.24 -9.28 25.80
N GLY A 261 13.68 -8.32 25.08
CA GLY A 261 12.24 -8.19 24.85
C GLY A 261 11.61 -9.25 23.92
N CYS A 262 12.40 -10.08 23.23
CA CYS A 262 11.89 -11.10 22.31
C CYS A 262 11.23 -12.26 23.06
N SER A 263 10.15 -12.81 22.51
CA SER A 263 9.48 -14.02 23.01
C SER A 263 10.28 -15.29 22.67
N LEU A 264 10.23 -16.30 23.55
CA LEU A 264 10.83 -17.61 23.29
C LEU A 264 9.97 -18.41 22.32
N GLY A 265 10.61 -19.32 21.57
CA GLY A 265 9.93 -20.25 20.66
C GLY A 265 10.20 -19.98 19.17
N ASN A 266 9.38 -20.58 18.32
CA ASN A 266 9.49 -20.40 16.86
C ASN A 266 9.19 -18.96 16.48
N CYS A 267 10.07 -18.38 15.69
CA CYS A 267 9.96 -16.99 15.26
C CYS A 267 10.75 -16.76 13.98
N PHE A 268 10.70 -15.55 13.50
CA PHE A 268 11.64 -15.04 12.52
C PHE A 268 12.34 -13.79 13.07
N ILE A 269 13.54 -13.56 12.61
CA ILE A 269 14.27 -12.32 12.86
C ILE A 269 14.42 -11.54 11.55
N VAL A 270 14.41 -10.21 11.70
CA VAL A 270 14.63 -9.27 10.60
C VAL A 270 15.82 -8.41 10.98
N ILE A 271 16.77 -8.30 10.07
CA ILE A 271 17.95 -7.44 10.26
C ILE A 271 17.94 -6.42 9.11
N ARG A 272 18.05 -5.15 9.44
CA ARG A 272 18.12 -4.11 8.41
C ARG A 272 19.48 -4.14 7.74
N SER A 273 19.46 -3.97 6.42
CA SER A 273 20.70 -3.97 5.63
C SER A 273 21.65 -2.83 6.02
N GLU A 274 21.11 -1.71 6.51
CA GLU A 274 21.84 -0.55 7.02
C GLU A 274 22.42 -0.73 8.43
N ASP A 275 21.89 -1.69 9.22
CA ASP A 275 22.36 -1.97 10.58
C ASP A 275 23.51 -2.99 10.61
N ILE A 276 23.89 -3.52 9.44
CA ILE A 276 25.02 -4.47 9.32
C ILE A 276 26.29 -3.72 8.95
N ILE A 277 27.31 -3.90 9.75
CA ILE A 277 28.65 -3.32 9.52
C ILE A 277 29.55 -4.39 8.92
N ILE A 278 30.26 -4.06 7.85
CA ILE A 278 31.31 -4.90 7.27
C ILE A 278 32.68 -4.31 7.64
N SER A 279 33.60 -5.17 8.03
CA SER A 279 35.00 -4.81 8.24
C SER A 279 35.93 -5.97 7.81
N ARG A 280 37.14 -5.66 7.43
CA ARG A 280 38.15 -6.70 7.12
C ARG A 280 38.76 -7.36 8.35
N GLU A 281 38.81 -6.60 9.45
CA GLU A 281 39.39 -7.04 10.72
C GLU A 281 38.35 -6.83 11.83
N ALA A 282 38.46 -7.65 12.89
CA ALA A 282 37.64 -7.45 14.07
C ALA A 282 38.03 -6.12 14.76
N PHE A 283 37.06 -5.32 15.11
CA PHE A 283 37.22 -4.05 15.81
C PHE A 283 36.29 -3.96 17.00
N ALA A 284 36.64 -3.14 17.98
CA ALA A 284 35.80 -2.88 19.14
C ALA A 284 34.56 -2.10 18.71
N SER A 285 33.39 -2.68 18.89
CA SER A 285 32.10 -2.08 18.54
C SER A 285 31.03 -2.45 19.55
N SER A 286 29.93 -1.74 19.53
CA SER A 286 28.72 -2.08 20.32
C SER A 286 27.94 -3.24 19.73
N ALA A 287 28.38 -3.82 18.61
CA ALA A 287 27.69 -4.94 17.97
C ALA A 287 27.75 -6.20 18.85
N CYS A 288 26.58 -6.75 19.16
CA CYS A 288 26.45 -7.95 19.99
C CYS A 288 26.82 -9.24 19.25
N ASN A 289 26.78 -9.20 17.91
CA ASN A 289 27.03 -10.36 17.07
C ASN A 289 28.13 -10.04 16.05
N VAL A 290 29.10 -10.94 15.91
CA VAL A 290 30.16 -10.88 14.90
C VAL A 290 30.15 -12.18 14.14
N LEU A 291 30.07 -12.12 12.81
CA LEU A 291 30.01 -13.26 11.92
C LEU A 291 31.17 -13.16 10.91
N ASN A 292 31.84 -14.25 10.65
CA ASN A 292 32.77 -14.34 9.54
C ASN A 292 31.97 -14.60 8.25
N ALA A 293 32.19 -13.77 7.24
CA ALA A 293 31.48 -13.87 5.99
C ALA A 293 32.41 -13.71 4.79
N LYS A 294 32.00 -14.27 3.66
CA LYS A 294 32.67 -14.07 2.37
C LYS A 294 31.79 -13.24 1.45
N ILE A 295 32.31 -12.18 0.86
CA ILE A 295 31.56 -11.38 -0.13
C ILE A 295 31.39 -12.22 -1.38
N GLN A 296 30.11 -12.32 -1.82
CA GLN A 296 29.71 -13.03 -3.03
C GLN A 296 29.45 -12.07 -4.19
N PHE A 297 28.70 -10.96 -3.92
CA PHE A 297 28.31 -10.00 -4.95
C PHE A 297 28.38 -8.58 -4.41
N ILE A 298 28.67 -7.63 -5.30
CA ILE A 298 28.65 -6.19 -5.03
C ILE A 298 27.85 -5.56 -6.18
N GLU A 299 26.77 -4.88 -5.85
CA GLU A 299 25.87 -4.24 -6.81
C GLU A 299 25.74 -2.76 -6.48
N SER A 300 26.12 -1.90 -7.42
CA SER A 300 26.04 -0.44 -7.24
C SER A 300 24.67 0.07 -7.67
N HIS A 301 23.96 0.72 -6.77
CA HIS A 301 22.75 1.49 -7.01
C HIS A 301 23.06 2.99 -7.03
N HIS A 302 22.06 3.81 -7.38
CA HIS A 302 22.27 5.26 -7.47
C HIS A 302 22.69 5.89 -6.14
N ASP A 303 22.07 5.48 -5.04
CA ASP A 303 22.26 6.10 -3.72
C ASP A 303 23.09 5.24 -2.74
N TYR A 304 23.31 3.97 -3.03
CA TYR A 304 24.03 3.04 -2.18
C TYR A 304 24.66 1.90 -3.00
N THR A 305 25.54 1.15 -2.36
CA THR A 305 26.04 -0.13 -2.89
C THR A 305 25.52 -1.26 -2.02
N GLU A 306 24.91 -2.26 -2.63
CA GLU A 306 24.51 -3.48 -1.93
C GLU A 306 25.61 -4.52 -2.02
N VAL A 307 25.97 -5.08 -0.86
CA VAL A 307 26.96 -6.15 -0.75
C VAL A 307 26.22 -7.38 -0.25
N THR A 308 26.32 -8.48 -0.98
CA THR A 308 25.87 -9.79 -0.52
C THR A 308 27.05 -10.53 0.10
N ALA A 309 26.97 -10.76 1.41
CA ALA A 309 27.96 -11.47 2.20
C ALA A 309 27.40 -12.81 2.69
N ASP A 310 28.13 -13.89 2.49
CA ASP A 310 27.74 -15.23 2.92
C ASP A 310 28.42 -15.58 4.25
N ALA A 311 27.62 -15.74 5.29
CA ALA A 311 28.03 -16.21 6.61
C ALA A 311 27.37 -17.57 6.95
N GLY A 312 27.24 -18.46 5.95
CA GLY A 312 26.42 -19.67 5.99
C GLY A 312 24.98 -19.44 5.52
N LEU A 313 24.56 -18.19 5.48
CA LEU A 313 23.35 -17.64 4.87
C LEU A 313 23.71 -16.30 4.21
N PRO A 314 23.02 -15.91 3.13
CA PRO A 314 23.26 -14.62 2.49
C PRO A 314 22.79 -13.47 3.37
N PHE A 315 23.67 -12.52 3.64
CA PHE A 315 23.37 -11.23 4.25
C PHE A 315 23.47 -10.12 3.22
N TYR A 316 22.44 -9.30 3.11
CA TYR A 316 22.37 -8.15 2.23
C TYR A 316 22.68 -6.89 3.04
N VAL A 317 23.77 -6.22 2.69
CA VAL A 317 24.29 -5.07 3.43
C VAL A 317 24.27 -3.84 2.54
N LYS A 318 23.75 -2.73 3.04
CA LYS A 318 23.79 -1.45 2.34
C LYS A 318 24.98 -0.61 2.81
N LEU A 319 25.82 -0.23 1.89
CA LEU A 319 26.99 0.58 2.14
C LEU A 319 26.95 1.86 1.31
N THR A 320 27.63 2.90 1.80
CA THR A 320 27.87 4.09 0.98
C THR A 320 28.98 3.81 -0.04
N ALA A 321 28.97 4.51 -1.18
CA ALA A 321 30.04 4.40 -2.17
C ALA A 321 31.43 4.72 -1.59
N HIS A 322 31.47 5.60 -0.57
CA HIS A 322 32.69 5.92 0.16
C HIS A 322 33.21 4.72 0.96
N SER A 323 32.31 4.02 1.69
CA SER A 323 32.68 2.84 2.47
C SER A 323 33.24 1.71 1.60
N VAL A 324 32.65 1.48 0.43
CA VAL A 324 33.13 0.46 -0.53
C VAL A 324 34.51 0.79 -1.01
N LYS A 325 34.78 2.05 -1.39
CA LYS A 325 36.12 2.49 -1.81
C LYS A 325 37.17 2.39 -0.70
N SER A 326 36.82 2.83 0.53
CA SER A 326 37.75 2.83 1.66
C SER A 326 38.16 1.41 2.09
N MET A 327 37.22 0.46 1.94
CA MET A 327 37.47 -0.96 2.24
C MET A 327 38.09 -1.71 1.06
N ASN A 328 38.23 -1.08 -0.11
CA ASN A 328 38.72 -1.71 -1.35
C ASN A 328 37.95 -3.01 -1.67
N LEU A 329 36.61 -2.93 -1.60
CA LEU A 329 35.68 -4.02 -1.91
C LEU A 329 35.40 -4.07 -3.41
#